data_9c06ded9fa1c2011abd1219e2e4409b5
#
_entry.id   9c06ded9fa1c2011abd1219e2e4409b5
#
_cell.length_a   1.000
_cell.length_b   1.000
_cell.length_c   1.000
_cell.angle_alpha   90.00
_cell.angle_beta   90.00
_cell.angle_gamma   90.00
#
_symmetry.space_group_name_H-M   'P 1'
#
loop_
_entity.id
_entity.type
_entity.pdbx_description
1 polymer ?
#
loop_
_entity_poly.entity_id
_entity_poly.type
_entity_poly.pdbx_seq_one_letter_code
_entity_poly.pdbx_strand_id
1 'polypeptide(L)'
;MIYLDSAATSFYKPKQVEQAVCCAFHTIGNAGRGAHAPTLEASRVLYRTRAKLARLFHAESASRIAFTANVTQALNMAIDGLLHAGDHVVTTVCEHNSVLRPLYKKQENGVFLTIVSADENGRIDPQDVQNAMRENTRAIVIHHASNVTGNVVPIRHIADIAHQAGALLVVDAAQTAGAIPIDVQEMDIDVLCFTGHKSLLGPQGTGGIYVREGLSIPSLLVGGSGVHSFDKQHPADMPTALEAGTANGHGLAGLEAAVDFLLETGVEAIHAREDAWMRRFLSGVRSIPHVKLYGDMDASLRAPIVTLNLGTADAATVSDVLWEEYGICVRAGAHCAPLMHKHFGTAEQGAVRFSFSYWNTEADIDAAIQALRDIAEECEDADA
;
A
#
# COMPACT_ATOMS: atom_id res chain seq x y z
N MET A 1 -0.54 15.14 21.07
CA MET A 1 0.06 14.17 20.12
C MET A 1 -0.48 14.47 18.74
N ILE A 2 0.39 14.75 17.80
CA ILE A 2 0.09 14.96 16.37
C ILE A 2 0.60 13.74 15.61
N TYR A 3 -0.29 13.04 14.90
CA TYR A 3 0.08 11.80 14.19
C TYR A 3 0.22 12.04 12.69
N LEU A 4 1.46 12.01 12.21
CA LEU A 4 1.85 12.20 10.80
C LEU A 4 2.63 10.99 10.23
N ASP A 5 2.29 9.75 10.68
CA ASP A 5 2.86 8.50 10.19
C ASP A 5 1.79 7.55 9.59
N SER A 6 0.77 8.09 8.93
CA SER A 6 -0.36 7.32 8.36
C SER A 6 0.07 6.36 7.25
N ALA A 7 1.19 6.64 6.55
CA ALA A 7 1.75 5.73 5.54
C ALA A 7 2.34 4.43 6.14
N ALA A 8 2.63 4.39 7.45
CA ALA A 8 2.98 3.16 8.16
C ALA A 8 1.72 2.40 8.57
N THR A 9 0.79 3.07 9.24
CA THR A 9 -0.54 2.54 9.60
C THR A 9 -1.45 3.71 9.98
N SER A 10 -2.75 3.67 9.67
CA SER A 10 -3.68 4.66 10.19
C SER A 10 -3.84 4.50 11.70
N PHE A 11 -3.59 5.56 12.47
CA PHE A 11 -3.81 5.58 13.92
C PHE A 11 -5.29 5.83 14.23
N TYR A 12 -5.82 6.93 13.70
CA TYR A 12 -7.23 7.24 13.79
C TYR A 12 -8.05 6.45 12.80
N LYS A 13 -9.16 5.88 13.26
CA LYS A 13 -10.10 5.10 12.46
C LYS A 13 -11.51 5.61 12.67
N PRO A 14 -12.42 5.44 11.70
CA PRO A 14 -13.83 5.70 11.92
C PRO A 14 -14.35 4.92 13.15
N LYS A 15 -15.16 5.56 14.00
CA LYS A 15 -15.68 4.95 15.23
C LYS A 15 -16.44 3.63 14.98
N GLN A 16 -17.12 3.53 13.83
CA GLN A 16 -17.82 2.32 13.42
C GLN A 16 -16.89 1.11 13.23
N VAL A 17 -15.60 1.32 12.96
CA VAL A 17 -14.61 0.22 12.85
C VAL A 17 -14.43 -0.47 14.19
N GLU A 18 -14.20 0.30 15.27
CA GLU A 18 -14.10 -0.22 16.63
C GLU A 18 -15.37 -0.95 17.03
N GLN A 19 -16.53 -0.33 16.80
CA GLN A 19 -17.83 -0.90 17.13
C GLN A 19 -18.07 -2.22 16.40
N ALA A 20 -17.71 -2.32 15.13
CA ALA A 20 -17.87 -3.53 14.33
C ALA A 20 -16.98 -4.67 14.84
N VAL A 21 -15.72 -4.39 15.18
CA VAL A 21 -14.82 -5.39 15.77
C VAL A 21 -15.33 -5.89 17.11
N CYS A 22 -15.75 -4.99 18.02
CA CYS A 22 -16.31 -5.35 19.32
C CYS A 22 -17.60 -6.18 19.18
N CYS A 23 -18.50 -5.79 18.27
CA CYS A 23 -19.71 -6.53 18.00
C CYS A 23 -19.41 -7.94 17.45
N ALA A 24 -18.44 -8.07 16.58
CA ALA A 24 -18.05 -9.34 15.97
C ALA A 24 -17.60 -10.38 17.02
N PHE A 25 -16.95 -9.99 18.11
CA PHE A 25 -16.60 -10.91 19.21
C PHE A 25 -17.80 -11.62 19.86
N HIS A 26 -18.98 -11.05 19.74
CA HIS A 26 -20.20 -11.59 20.34
C HIS A 26 -21.17 -12.18 19.33
N THR A 27 -20.99 -11.96 18.03
CA THR A 27 -22.00 -12.27 17.01
C THR A 27 -21.54 -13.27 15.96
N ILE A 28 -20.23 -13.36 15.66
CA ILE A 28 -19.74 -14.26 14.62
C ILE A 28 -19.03 -15.50 15.21
N GLY A 29 -19.24 -16.63 14.53
CA GLY A 29 -18.49 -17.85 14.72
C GLY A 29 -17.49 -18.09 13.57
N ASN A 30 -17.20 -19.35 13.28
CA ASN A 30 -16.40 -19.69 12.10
C ASN A 30 -17.27 -19.68 10.85
N ALA A 31 -16.86 -18.94 9.83
CA ALA A 31 -17.49 -18.98 8.51
C ALA A 31 -17.31 -20.38 7.90
N GLY A 32 -18.38 -20.97 7.39
CA GLY A 32 -18.30 -22.30 6.82
C GLY A 32 -19.67 -22.97 6.67
N ARG A 33 -19.72 -24.30 6.89
CA ARG A 33 -20.92 -25.13 6.61
C ARG A 33 -21.95 -25.19 7.73
N GLY A 34 -21.78 -24.48 8.83
CA GLY A 34 -22.75 -24.48 9.92
C GLY A 34 -24.03 -23.73 9.53
N ALA A 35 -25.19 -24.26 9.96
CA ALA A 35 -26.49 -23.63 9.73
C ALA A 35 -26.95 -22.70 10.86
N HIS A 36 -26.16 -22.56 11.93
CA HIS A 36 -26.51 -21.75 13.08
C HIS A 36 -26.13 -20.26 12.87
N ALA A 37 -26.83 -19.37 13.56
CA ALA A 37 -26.75 -17.93 13.35
C ALA A 37 -25.31 -17.35 13.38
N PRO A 38 -24.41 -17.69 14.33
CA PRO A 38 -23.06 -17.16 14.32
C PRO A 38 -22.22 -17.53 13.08
N THR A 39 -22.38 -18.76 12.54
CA THR A 39 -21.69 -19.16 11.30
C THR A 39 -22.22 -18.44 10.08
N LEU A 40 -23.55 -18.31 9.98
CA LEU A 40 -24.18 -17.57 8.88
C LEU A 40 -23.79 -16.09 8.91
N GLU A 41 -23.71 -15.49 10.09
CA GLU A 41 -23.28 -14.09 10.19
C GLU A 41 -21.80 -13.92 9.83
N ALA A 42 -20.91 -14.82 10.27
CA ALA A 42 -19.52 -14.80 9.83
C ALA A 42 -19.40 -14.87 8.30
N SER A 43 -20.14 -15.78 7.66
CA SER A 43 -20.16 -15.89 6.19
C SER A 43 -20.69 -14.64 5.50
N ARG A 44 -21.70 -13.98 6.10
CA ARG A 44 -22.23 -12.71 5.59
C ARG A 44 -21.22 -11.57 5.72
N VAL A 45 -20.50 -11.46 6.84
CA VAL A 45 -19.42 -10.48 7.03
C VAL A 45 -18.39 -10.63 5.92
N LEU A 46 -17.88 -11.85 5.70
CA LEU A 46 -16.89 -12.09 4.65
C LEU A 46 -17.41 -11.70 3.26
N TYR A 47 -18.64 -12.10 2.95
CA TYR A 47 -19.25 -11.78 1.65
C TYR A 47 -19.46 -10.26 1.47
N ARG A 48 -20.05 -9.57 2.46
CA ARG A 48 -20.31 -8.12 2.40
C ARG A 48 -19.01 -7.33 2.29
N THR A 49 -17.97 -7.69 3.07
CA THR A 49 -16.65 -7.05 2.99
C THR A 49 -16.09 -7.16 1.58
N ARG A 50 -16.16 -8.36 0.99
CA ARG A 50 -15.70 -8.63 -0.38
C ARG A 50 -16.48 -7.83 -1.42
N ALA A 51 -17.79 -7.81 -1.31
CA ALA A 51 -18.65 -7.07 -2.21
C ALA A 51 -18.41 -5.55 -2.16
N LYS A 52 -18.17 -5.01 -0.96
CA LYS A 52 -17.84 -3.59 -0.77
C LYS A 52 -16.46 -3.23 -1.31
N LEU A 53 -15.46 -4.09 -1.11
CA LEU A 53 -14.13 -3.91 -1.73
C LEU A 53 -14.21 -4.01 -3.25
N ALA A 54 -14.99 -4.94 -3.80
CA ALA A 54 -15.24 -5.03 -5.23
C ALA A 54 -15.87 -3.74 -5.79
N ARG A 55 -16.84 -3.18 -5.06
CA ARG A 55 -17.44 -1.87 -5.41
C ARG A 55 -16.40 -0.74 -5.32
N LEU A 56 -15.58 -0.70 -4.27
CA LEU A 56 -14.57 0.34 -4.05
C LEU A 56 -13.52 0.36 -5.17
N PHE A 57 -13.12 -0.81 -5.66
CA PHE A 57 -12.10 -0.96 -6.71
C PHE A 57 -12.70 -1.18 -8.11
N HIS A 58 -14.01 -1.11 -8.26
CA HIS A 58 -14.74 -1.39 -9.51
C HIS A 58 -14.38 -2.77 -10.11
N ALA A 59 -14.16 -3.78 -9.24
CA ALA A 59 -13.93 -5.15 -9.69
C ALA A 59 -15.21 -5.77 -10.28
N GLU A 60 -15.06 -6.68 -11.23
CA GLU A 60 -16.17 -7.32 -11.97
C GLU A 60 -17.12 -8.08 -11.03
N SER A 61 -16.57 -8.66 -9.96
CA SER A 61 -17.30 -9.49 -9.02
C SER A 61 -16.60 -9.56 -7.66
N ALA A 62 -17.37 -9.73 -6.60
CA ALA A 62 -16.86 -10.01 -5.26
C ALA A 62 -15.99 -11.27 -5.20
N SER A 63 -16.25 -12.27 -6.04
CA SER A 63 -15.45 -13.49 -6.10
C SER A 63 -14.01 -13.27 -6.60
N ARG A 64 -13.73 -12.13 -7.21
CA ARG A 64 -12.38 -11.81 -7.71
C ARG A 64 -11.45 -11.25 -6.64
N ILE A 65 -11.95 -11.05 -5.42
CA ILE A 65 -11.17 -10.56 -4.26
C ILE A 65 -10.98 -11.71 -3.27
N ALA A 66 -9.74 -12.02 -2.92
CA ALA A 66 -9.39 -12.93 -1.83
C ALA A 66 -8.76 -12.14 -0.68
N PHE A 67 -9.01 -12.55 0.57
CA PHE A 67 -8.45 -11.93 1.75
C PHE A 67 -7.05 -12.44 2.06
N THR A 68 -6.22 -11.54 2.55
CA THR A 68 -4.88 -11.83 3.07
C THR A 68 -4.68 -11.12 4.40
N ALA A 69 -3.66 -11.49 5.15
CA ALA A 69 -3.33 -10.78 6.39
C ALA A 69 -2.80 -9.35 6.13
N ASN A 70 -2.21 -9.11 4.96
CA ASN A 70 -1.63 -7.82 4.56
C ASN A 70 -1.20 -7.88 3.08
N VAL A 71 -0.78 -6.73 2.54
CA VAL A 71 -0.28 -6.63 1.17
C VAL A 71 0.97 -7.48 0.90
N THR A 72 1.84 -7.69 1.90
CA THR A 72 3.04 -8.53 1.73
C THR A 72 2.67 -9.97 1.39
N GLN A 73 1.64 -10.52 2.06
CA GLN A 73 1.13 -11.84 1.73
C GLN A 73 0.51 -11.87 0.33
N ALA A 74 -0.28 -10.86 -0.03
CA ALA A 74 -0.88 -10.74 -1.36
C ALA A 74 0.18 -10.70 -2.48
N LEU A 75 1.24 -9.90 -2.31
CA LEU A 75 2.36 -9.81 -3.25
C LEU A 75 3.14 -11.11 -3.36
N ASN A 76 3.39 -11.82 -2.23
CA ASN A 76 4.01 -13.14 -2.29
C ASN A 76 3.14 -14.15 -3.06
N MET A 77 1.81 -14.14 -2.87
CA MET A 77 0.89 -14.99 -3.63
C MET A 77 0.95 -14.69 -5.13
N ALA A 78 0.89 -13.42 -5.52
CA ALA A 78 0.95 -13.01 -6.90
C ALA A 78 2.29 -13.38 -7.54
N ILE A 79 3.40 -12.99 -6.92
CA ILE A 79 4.76 -13.18 -7.44
C ILE A 79 5.11 -14.67 -7.51
N ASP A 80 4.78 -15.44 -6.46
CA ASP A 80 5.08 -16.87 -6.43
C ASP A 80 4.26 -17.65 -7.45
N GLY A 81 2.96 -17.34 -7.54
CA GLY A 81 2.05 -18.06 -8.41
C GLY A 81 2.18 -17.71 -9.90
N LEU A 82 2.66 -16.51 -10.24
CA LEU A 82 2.75 -16.05 -11.63
C LEU A 82 4.12 -16.28 -12.28
N LEU A 83 5.22 -16.31 -11.50
CA LEU A 83 6.58 -16.35 -12.03
C LEU A 83 7.24 -17.71 -11.86
N HIS A 84 7.80 -18.25 -12.93
CA HIS A 84 8.49 -19.54 -13.00
C HIS A 84 9.91 -19.36 -13.55
N ALA A 85 10.76 -20.36 -13.35
CA ALA A 85 12.12 -20.36 -13.92
C ALA A 85 12.07 -20.16 -15.44
N GLY A 86 12.90 -19.25 -15.95
CA GLY A 86 12.92 -18.84 -17.34
C GLY A 86 12.07 -17.62 -17.68
N ASP A 87 11.11 -17.23 -16.81
CA ASP A 87 10.34 -16.00 -16.98
C ASP A 87 11.22 -14.76 -16.72
N HIS A 88 10.84 -13.66 -17.34
CA HIS A 88 11.38 -12.34 -17.04
C HIS A 88 10.31 -11.49 -16.34
N VAL A 89 10.74 -10.68 -15.37
CA VAL A 89 9.90 -9.71 -14.64
C VAL A 89 10.56 -8.34 -14.62
N VAL A 90 9.74 -7.30 -14.84
CA VAL A 90 10.15 -5.90 -14.72
C VAL A 90 9.60 -5.33 -13.42
N THR A 91 10.42 -4.59 -12.70
CA THR A 91 10.05 -3.83 -11.50
C THR A 91 10.87 -2.53 -11.44
N THR A 92 10.76 -1.75 -10.36
CA THR A 92 11.42 -0.44 -10.28
C THR A 92 12.29 -0.27 -9.03
N VAL A 93 13.17 0.74 -9.04
CA VAL A 93 13.96 1.12 -7.85
C VAL A 93 13.09 1.69 -6.73
N CYS A 94 11.85 2.08 -7.03
CA CYS A 94 10.93 2.71 -6.07
C CYS A 94 10.16 1.71 -5.20
N GLU A 95 10.36 0.40 -5.42
CA GLU A 95 9.57 -0.63 -4.77
C GLU A 95 9.91 -0.81 -3.29
N HIS A 96 8.85 -1.11 -2.54
CA HIS A 96 8.97 -1.57 -1.16
C HIS A 96 9.57 -2.98 -1.09
N ASN A 97 10.21 -3.34 0.02
CA ASN A 97 10.74 -4.68 0.27
C ASN A 97 9.71 -5.82 0.13
N SER A 98 8.42 -5.52 0.24
CA SER A 98 7.35 -6.49 0.00
C SER A 98 7.24 -6.95 -1.46
N VAL A 99 7.78 -6.15 -2.39
CA VAL A 99 7.95 -6.50 -3.81
C VAL A 99 9.36 -7.03 -4.06
N LEU A 100 10.40 -6.31 -3.61
CA LEU A 100 11.79 -6.63 -3.93
C LEU A 100 12.22 -7.99 -3.40
N ARG A 101 11.92 -8.31 -2.13
CA ARG A 101 12.38 -9.57 -1.52
C ARG A 101 11.78 -10.82 -2.16
N PRO A 102 10.47 -10.90 -2.44
CA PRO A 102 9.92 -12.02 -3.23
C PRO A 102 10.53 -12.12 -4.63
N LEU A 103 10.80 -10.99 -5.30
CA LEU A 103 11.43 -10.99 -6.62
C LEU A 103 12.89 -11.47 -6.56
N TYR A 104 13.68 -11.06 -5.57
CA TYR A 104 15.03 -11.59 -5.37
C TYR A 104 15.01 -13.11 -5.13
N LYS A 105 14.08 -13.59 -4.29
CA LYS A 105 13.90 -15.04 -4.10
C LYS A 105 13.56 -15.76 -5.41
N LYS A 106 12.73 -15.17 -6.27
CA LYS A 106 12.43 -15.73 -7.61
C LYS A 106 13.64 -15.68 -8.53
N GLN A 107 14.45 -14.64 -8.46
CA GLN A 107 15.70 -14.54 -9.20
C GLN A 107 16.68 -15.66 -8.84
N GLU A 108 16.82 -16.00 -7.55
CA GLU A 108 17.61 -17.16 -7.09
C GLU A 108 17.09 -18.48 -7.66
N ASN A 109 15.81 -18.54 -8.02
CA ASN A 109 15.13 -19.71 -8.60
C ASN A 109 14.99 -19.64 -10.14
N GLY A 110 15.80 -18.82 -10.82
CA GLY A 110 15.91 -18.81 -12.26
C GLY A 110 14.95 -17.87 -13.01
N VAL A 111 14.30 -16.95 -12.31
CA VAL A 111 13.56 -15.83 -12.93
C VAL A 111 14.55 -14.71 -13.27
N PHE A 112 14.43 -14.12 -14.45
CA PHE A 112 15.21 -12.94 -14.84
C PHE A 112 14.54 -11.68 -14.33
N LEU A 113 15.28 -10.82 -13.62
CA LEU A 113 14.78 -9.60 -13.01
C LEU A 113 15.44 -8.37 -13.66
N THR A 114 14.61 -7.43 -14.14
CA THR A 114 15.06 -6.08 -14.52
C THR A 114 14.44 -5.06 -13.59
N ILE A 115 15.28 -4.18 -13.02
CA ILE A 115 14.88 -3.10 -12.13
C ILE A 115 15.09 -1.77 -12.87
N VAL A 116 14.00 -1.10 -13.20
CA VAL A 116 13.99 0.19 -13.91
C VAL A 116 14.37 1.30 -12.94
N SER A 117 15.27 2.19 -13.36
CA SER A 117 15.68 3.37 -12.61
C SER A 117 14.59 4.45 -12.58
N ALA A 118 14.66 5.34 -11.60
CA ALA A 118 13.87 6.56 -11.55
C ALA A 118 14.71 7.77 -12.00
N ASP A 119 14.03 8.88 -12.32
CA ASP A 119 14.70 10.17 -12.51
C ASP A 119 15.15 10.79 -11.17
N GLU A 120 15.76 11.98 -11.21
CA GLU A 120 16.25 12.70 -10.04
C GLU A 120 15.17 13.03 -9.00
N ASN A 121 13.90 13.07 -9.42
CA ASN A 121 12.73 13.30 -8.58
C ASN A 121 12.05 11.99 -8.14
N GLY A 122 12.62 10.83 -8.46
CA GLY A 122 12.05 9.52 -8.13
C GLY A 122 10.81 9.16 -8.96
N ARG A 123 10.66 9.71 -10.18
CA ARG A 123 9.59 9.34 -11.10
C ARG A 123 10.04 8.19 -12.00
N ILE A 124 9.11 7.31 -12.30
CA ILE A 124 9.30 6.23 -13.28
C ILE A 124 8.79 6.71 -14.64
N ASP A 125 9.66 6.69 -15.63
CA ASP A 125 9.25 6.93 -17.02
C ASP A 125 8.67 5.62 -17.61
N PRO A 126 7.41 5.63 -18.08
CA PRO A 126 6.83 4.47 -18.78
C PRO A 126 7.66 3.99 -19.97
N GLN A 127 8.39 4.89 -20.66
CA GLN A 127 9.26 4.53 -21.77
C GLN A 127 10.43 3.63 -21.30
N ASP A 128 10.98 3.88 -20.11
CA ASP A 128 12.04 3.04 -19.56
C ASP A 128 11.51 1.66 -19.17
N VAL A 129 10.26 1.58 -18.70
CA VAL A 129 9.59 0.29 -18.47
C VAL A 129 9.39 -0.46 -19.79
N GLN A 130 8.96 0.22 -20.85
CA GLN A 130 8.81 -0.36 -22.18
C GLN A 130 10.16 -0.87 -22.73
N ASN A 131 11.23 -0.10 -22.58
CA ASN A 131 12.58 -0.47 -23.03
C ASN A 131 13.14 -1.67 -22.25
N ALA A 132 12.66 -1.93 -21.03
CA ALA A 132 13.04 -3.05 -20.19
C ALA A 132 12.33 -4.37 -20.56
N MET A 133 11.27 -4.32 -21.39
CA MET A 133 10.51 -5.51 -21.79
C MET A 133 11.31 -6.44 -22.67
N ARG A 134 11.08 -7.76 -22.55
CA ARG A 134 11.69 -8.84 -23.32
C ARG A 134 10.61 -9.79 -23.84
N GLU A 135 10.93 -10.63 -24.81
CA GLU A 135 9.99 -11.62 -25.35
C GLU A 135 9.44 -12.58 -24.28
N ASN A 136 10.26 -12.92 -23.28
CA ASN A 136 9.88 -13.76 -22.15
C ASN A 136 9.40 -12.97 -20.91
N THR A 137 9.07 -11.70 -21.04
CA THR A 137 8.51 -10.93 -19.92
C THR A 137 7.14 -11.47 -19.55
N ARG A 138 7.02 -12.01 -18.33
CA ARG A 138 5.79 -12.59 -17.81
C ARG A 138 4.94 -11.57 -17.09
N ALA A 139 5.57 -10.65 -16.37
CA ALA A 139 4.85 -9.64 -15.58
C ALA A 139 5.66 -8.34 -15.40
N ILE A 140 4.94 -7.25 -15.21
CA ILE A 140 5.42 -6.03 -14.55
C ILE A 140 4.86 -6.04 -13.13
N VAL A 141 5.71 -5.88 -12.11
CA VAL A 141 5.30 -5.75 -10.71
C VAL A 141 5.71 -4.37 -10.24
N ILE A 142 4.73 -3.51 -9.94
CA ILE A 142 4.99 -2.08 -9.69
C ILE A 142 4.07 -1.53 -8.60
N HIS A 143 4.56 -0.57 -7.81
CA HIS A 143 3.74 0.19 -6.87
C HIS A 143 2.85 1.19 -7.63
N HIS A 144 1.67 1.49 -7.06
CA HIS A 144 0.83 2.58 -7.59
C HIS A 144 1.32 3.95 -7.10
N ALA A 145 1.76 4.05 -5.84
CA ALA A 145 2.47 5.23 -5.33
C ALA A 145 3.62 4.84 -4.42
N SER A 146 4.73 5.58 -4.52
CA SER A 146 5.91 5.38 -3.70
C SER A 146 5.64 5.71 -2.24
N ASN A 147 6.01 4.81 -1.34
CA ASN A 147 5.92 5.03 0.11
C ASN A 147 7.01 5.98 0.66
N VAL A 148 7.93 6.42 -0.18
CA VAL A 148 8.95 7.42 0.15
C VAL A 148 8.60 8.77 -0.46
N THR A 149 8.45 8.83 -1.78
CA THR A 149 8.27 10.11 -2.49
C THR A 149 6.82 10.56 -2.59
N GLY A 150 5.86 9.67 -2.46
CA GLY A 150 4.44 9.95 -2.75
C GLY A 150 4.14 10.06 -4.25
N ASN A 151 5.14 9.92 -5.13
CA ASN A 151 4.93 9.95 -6.58
C ASN A 151 3.99 8.83 -7.02
N VAL A 152 3.05 9.14 -7.89
CA VAL A 152 2.07 8.21 -8.45
C VAL A 152 2.52 7.76 -9.84
N VAL A 153 2.45 6.46 -10.08
CA VAL A 153 2.76 5.85 -11.38
C VAL A 153 1.50 5.86 -12.26
N PRO A 154 1.61 6.21 -13.56
CA PRO A 154 0.48 6.19 -14.49
C PRO A 154 0.13 4.74 -14.87
N ILE A 155 -0.58 4.03 -13.98
CA ILE A 155 -0.87 2.59 -14.05
C ILE A 155 -1.50 2.18 -15.38
N ARG A 156 -2.46 2.95 -15.92
CA ARG A 156 -3.07 2.65 -17.21
C ARG A 156 -2.03 2.57 -18.34
N HIS A 157 -1.08 3.49 -18.38
CA HIS A 157 -0.01 3.48 -19.38
C HIS A 157 0.91 2.27 -19.21
N ILE A 158 1.23 1.88 -17.96
CA ILE A 158 2.01 0.67 -17.67
C ILE A 158 1.24 -0.59 -18.08
N ALA A 159 -0.09 -0.63 -17.89
CA ALA A 159 -0.94 -1.71 -18.33
C ALA A 159 -0.90 -1.90 -19.87
N ASP A 160 -0.99 -0.79 -20.60
CA ASP A 160 -0.89 -0.83 -22.07
C ASP A 160 0.46 -1.42 -22.53
N ILE A 161 1.57 -1.06 -21.88
CA ILE A 161 2.90 -1.60 -22.15
C ILE A 161 2.94 -3.12 -21.85
N ALA A 162 2.44 -3.53 -20.68
CA ALA A 162 2.42 -4.94 -20.29
C ALA A 162 1.61 -5.78 -21.27
N HIS A 163 0.38 -5.37 -21.58
CA HIS A 163 -0.54 -6.13 -22.40
C HIS A 163 -0.13 -6.18 -23.88
N GLN A 164 0.48 -5.13 -24.44
CA GLN A 164 1.05 -5.16 -25.79
C GLN A 164 2.15 -6.21 -25.93
N ALA A 165 2.88 -6.51 -24.84
CA ALA A 165 3.89 -7.55 -24.81
C ALA A 165 3.36 -8.92 -24.35
N GLY A 166 2.06 -9.06 -24.08
CA GLY A 166 1.45 -10.28 -23.54
C GLY A 166 1.84 -10.58 -22.08
N ALA A 167 2.35 -9.59 -21.37
CA ALA A 167 2.70 -9.67 -19.94
C ALA A 167 1.55 -9.22 -19.04
N LEU A 168 1.59 -9.61 -17.77
CA LEU A 168 0.61 -9.24 -16.75
C LEU A 168 1.06 -8.00 -15.97
N LEU A 169 0.10 -7.24 -15.46
CA LEU A 169 0.35 -6.12 -14.55
C LEU A 169 -0.08 -6.45 -13.11
N VAL A 170 0.88 -6.48 -12.19
CA VAL A 170 0.69 -6.64 -10.74
C VAL A 170 0.96 -5.30 -10.06
N VAL A 171 -0.02 -4.76 -9.36
CA VAL A 171 0.06 -3.45 -8.71
C VAL A 171 0.06 -3.58 -7.19
N ASP A 172 1.09 -3.02 -6.54
CA ASP A 172 1.12 -2.77 -5.10
C ASP A 172 0.38 -1.46 -4.79
N ALA A 173 -0.82 -1.56 -4.25
CA ALA A 173 -1.66 -0.43 -3.87
C ALA A 173 -1.60 -0.11 -2.37
N ALA A 174 -0.53 -0.51 -1.66
CA ALA A 174 -0.42 -0.30 -0.21
C ALA A 174 -0.53 1.15 0.23
N GLN A 175 -0.16 2.12 -0.62
CA GLN A 175 -0.23 3.56 -0.32
C GLN A 175 -1.42 4.26 -0.96
N THR A 176 -2.16 3.59 -1.83
CA THR A 176 -3.21 4.23 -2.62
C THR A 176 -4.60 3.67 -2.37
N ALA A 177 -4.72 2.39 -1.98
CA ALA A 177 -6.01 1.81 -1.63
C ALA A 177 -6.68 2.59 -0.48
N GLY A 178 -7.74 3.33 -0.80
CA GLY A 178 -8.48 4.21 0.12
C GLY A 178 -7.98 5.67 0.19
N ALA A 179 -6.80 5.99 -0.39
CA ALA A 179 -6.26 7.36 -0.46
C ALA A 179 -6.41 7.99 -1.85
N ILE A 180 -6.34 7.20 -2.91
CA ILE A 180 -6.49 7.62 -4.29
C ILE A 180 -7.49 6.68 -4.95
N PRO A 181 -8.42 7.18 -5.76
CA PRO A 181 -9.36 6.32 -6.50
C PRO A 181 -8.64 5.27 -7.35
N ILE A 182 -9.10 4.03 -7.26
CA ILE A 182 -8.60 2.93 -8.08
C ILE A 182 -9.80 2.27 -8.76
N ASP A 183 -9.77 2.27 -10.09
CA ASP A 183 -10.68 1.49 -10.93
C ASP A 183 -9.86 0.42 -11.66
N VAL A 184 -10.00 -0.84 -11.24
CA VAL A 184 -9.18 -1.93 -11.79
C VAL A 184 -9.50 -2.23 -13.25
N GLN A 185 -10.72 -1.90 -13.69
CA GLN A 185 -11.14 -2.09 -15.08
C GLN A 185 -10.63 -0.95 -15.98
N GLU A 186 -10.79 0.31 -15.55
CA GLU A 186 -10.30 1.47 -16.29
C GLU A 186 -8.77 1.48 -16.36
N MET A 187 -8.10 1.17 -15.25
CA MET A 187 -6.64 1.08 -15.18
C MET A 187 -6.08 -0.20 -15.81
N ASP A 188 -6.95 -1.14 -16.18
CA ASP A 188 -6.62 -2.41 -16.83
C ASP A 188 -5.64 -3.28 -16.01
N ILE A 189 -5.88 -3.36 -14.70
CA ILE A 189 -5.02 -4.06 -13.74
C ILE A 189 -5.36 -5.56 -13.75
N ASP A 190 -4.36 -6.44 -13.85
CA ASP A 190 -4.56 -7.89 -13.77
C ASP A 190 -4.61 -8.38 -12.32
N VAL A 191 -3.73 -7.83 -11.47
CA VAL A 191 -3.66 -8.17 -10.03
C VAL A 191 -3.43 -6.91 -9.22
N LEU A 192 -4.32 -6.63 -8.25
CA LEU A 192 -4.17 -5.55 -7.30
C LEU A 192 -3.93 -6.11 -5.90
N CYS A 193 -2.81 -5.75 -5.27
CA CYS A 193 -2.47 -6.14 -3.90
C CYS A 193 -2.67 -4.96 -2.95
N PHE A 194 -3.37 -5.16 -1.82
CA PHE A 194 -3.68 -4.08 -0.89
C PHE A 194 -3.63 -4.51 0.58
N THR A 195 -3.57 -3.53 1.50
CA THR A 195 -3.60 -3.74 2.94
C THR A 195 -4.72 -2.95 3.59
N GLY A 196 -5.38 -3.52 4.60
CA GLY A 196 -6.53 -2.90 5.24
C GLY A 196 -6.19 -1.81 6.27
N HIS A 197 -4.98 -1.85 6.85
CA HIS A 197 -4.65 -1.03 8.04
C HIS A 197 -4.06 0.36 7.73
N LYS A 198 -3.85 0.71 6.47
CA LYS A 198 -3.41 2.03 6.03
C LYS A 198 -4.63 2.86 5.63
N SER A 199 -4.65 3.43 4.44
CA SER A 199 -5.74 4.32 4.00
C SER A 199 -7.09 3.64 3.78
N LEU A 200 -7.15 2.30 3.76
CA LEU A 200 -8.43 1.59 3.90
C LEU A 200 -9.03 1.68 5.32
N LEU A 201 -8.31 2.22 6.31
CA LEU A 201 -8.77 2.54 7.67
C LEU A 201 -9.26 1.35 8.50
N GLY A 202 -9.01 0.13 8.03
CA GLY A 202 -9.37 -1.12 8.70
C GLY A 202 -8.35 -1.53 9.78
N PRO A 203 -8.63 -2.63 10.49
CA PRO A 203 -7.70 -3.20 11.46
C PRO A 203 -6.44 -3.77 10.82
N GLN A 204 -5.34 -3.83 11.58
CA GLN A 204 -4.17 -4.62 11.23
C GLN A 204 -4.55 -6.11 11.09
N GLY A 205 -3.77 -6.87 10.31
CA GLY A 205 -4.08 -8.27 10.03
C GLY A 205 -5.21 -8.44 9.01
N THR A 206 -5.48 -7.41 8.21
CA THR A 206 -6.41 -7.42 7.08
C THR A 206 -5.75 -6.88 5.82
N GLY A 207 -6.09 -7.44 4.69
CA GLY A 207 -5.65 -7.07 3.36
C GLY A 207 -6.30 -7.97 2.32
N GLY A 208 -5.86 -7.87 1.09
CA GLY A 208 -6.41 -8.71 0.04
C GLY A 208 -5.69 -8.59 -1.29
N ILE A 209 -6.14 -9.41 -2.19
CA ILE A 209 -5.71 -9.47 -3.57
C ILE A 209 -6.94 -9.52 -4.48
N TYR A 210 -6.99 -8.61 -5.46
CA TYR A 210 -7.89 -8.73 -6.59
C TYR A 210 -7.16 -9.46 -7.72
N VAL A 211 -7.85 -10.34 -8.40
CA VAL A 211 -7.35 -11.08 -9.56
C VAL A 211 -8.39 -10.98 -10.67
N ARG A 212 -7.99 -10.43 -11.82
CA ARG A 212 -8.85 -10.24 -13.00
C ARG A 212 -9.59 -11.52 -13.39
N GLU A 213 -10.80 -11.39 -13.91
CA GLU A 213 -11.55 -12.53 -14.43
C GLU A 213 -10.78 -13.24 -15.57
N GLY A 214 -10.80 -14.56 -15.56
CA GLY A 214 -10.03 -15.39 -16.49
C GLY A 214 -8.58 -15.65 -16.07
N LEU A 215 -8.00 -14.88 -15.15
CA LEU A 215 -6.69 -15.16 -14.59
C LEU A 215 -6.80 -16.10 -13.38
N SER A 216 -5.90 -17.08 -13.31
CA SER A 216 -5.75 -17.99 -12.18
C SER A 216 -4.35 -17.86 -11.58
N ILE A 217 -4.31 -17.77 -10.24
CA ILE A 217 -3.06 -17.78 -9.47
C ILE A 217 -3.06 -19.04 -8.60
N PRO A 218 -2.04 -19.91 -8.73
CA PRO A 218 -1.89 -21.09 -7.88
C PRO A 218 -1.80 -20.71 -6.40
N SER A 219 -2.35 -21.58 -5.54
CA SER A 219 -2.34 -21.38 -4.08
C SER A 219 -0.91 -21.39 -3.53
N LEU A 220 -0.49 -20.32 -2.85
CA LEU A 220 0.76 -20.30 -2.08
C LEU A 220 0.64 -21.12 -0.80
N LEU A 221 -0.51 -21.04 -0.14
CA LEU A 221 -0.84 -21.77 1.08
C LEU A 221 -1.95 -22.77 0.76
N VAL A 222 -1.76 -24.01 1.15
CA VAL A 222 -2.74 -25.08 0.98
C VAL A 222 -3.18 -25.62 2.33
N GLY A 223 -4.45 -26.00 2.48
CA GLY A 223 -4.97 -26.49 3.75
C GLY A 223 -6.48 -26.53 3.82
N GLY A 224 -7.03 -26.36 5.01
CA GLY A 224 -8.47 -26.33 5.20
C GLY A 224 -9.12 -25.13 4.50
N SER A 225 -10.07 -25.41 3.62
CA SER A 225 -10.82 -24.39 2.84
C SER A 225 -12.30 -24.34 3.23
N GLY A 226 -12.77 -25.27 4.06
CA GLY A 226 -14.19 -25.42 4.39
C GLY A 226 -15.04 -26.05 3.28
N VAL A 227 -14.46 -26.33 2.10
CA VAL A 227 -15.12 -26.96 0.94
C VAL A 227 -14.27 -28.11 0.39
N HIS A 228 -14.88 -29.02 -0.35
CA HIS A 228 -14.19 -30.15 -1.03
C HIS A 228 -13.27 -30.97 -0.10
N SER A 229 -13.75 -31.29 1.13
CA SER A 229 -12.94 -31.91 2.20
C SER A 229 -12.34 -33.28 1.86
N PHE A 230 -12.86 -33.97 0.86
CA PHE A 230 -12.36 -35.28 0.42
C PHE A 230 -11.34 -35.19 -0.73
N ASP A 231 -11.18 -34.00 -1.33
CA ASP A 231 -10.23 -33.80 -2.40
C ASP A 231 -8.81 -33.69 -1.83
N LYS A 232 -7.85 -34.30 -2.51
CA LYS A 232 -6.44 -34.25 -2.11
C LYS A 232 -5.80 -32.89 -2.43
N GLN A 233 -6.35 -32.17 -3.40
CA GLN A 233 -5.85 -30.88 -3.85
C GLN A 233 -6.65 -29.76 -3.22
N HIS A 234 -6.00 -28.62 -3.01
CA HIS A 234 -6.67 -27.40 -2.61
C HIS A 234 -7.58 -26.90 -3.74
N PRO A 235 -8.77 -26.33 -3.44
CA PRO A 235 -9.67 -25.77 -4.47
C PRO A 235 -8.98 -24.75 -5.36
N ALA A 236 -9.27 -24.77 -6.66
CA ALA A 236 -8.70 -23.86 -7.64
C ALA A 236 -9.56 -22.61 -7.92
N ASP A 237 -10.81 -22.63 -7.45
CA ASP A 237 -11.75 -21.54 -7.71
C ASP A 237 -11.56 -20.35 -6.77
N MET A 238 -11.56 -19.15 -7.33
CA MET A 238 -11.54 -17.91 -6.55
C MET A 238 -12.86 -17.73 -5.76
N PRO A 239 -12.79 -17.16 -4.57
CA PRO A 239 -11.62 -16.69 -3.83
C PRO A 239 -10.92 -17.81 -3.03
N THR A 240 -11.52 -18.99 -2.92
CA THR A 240 -11.07 -20.11 -2.07
C THR A 240 -9.65 -20.57 -2.42
N ALA A 241 -9.28 -20.49 -3.69
CA ALA A 241 -7.93 -20.82 -4.16
C ALA A 241 -6.82 -20.08 -3.38
N LEU A 242 -7.08 -18.86 -2.95
CA LEU A 242 -6.11 -18.01 -2.26
C LEU A 242 -6.40 -17.84 -0.77
N GLU A 243 -7.41 -18.56 -0.24
CA GLU A 243 -7.83 -18.48 1.17
C GLU A 243 -7.74 -19.86 1.85
N ALA A 244 -6.62 -20.15 2.46
CA ALA A 244 -6.44 -21.33 3.28
C ALA A 244 -6.53 -21.00 4.78
N GLY A 245 -7.21 -21.83 5.53
CA GLY A 245 -7.40 -21.67 6.98
C GLY A 245 -8.60 -20.81 7.34
N THR A 246 -8.73 -20.51 8.64
CA THR A 246 -9.82 -19.65 9.14
C THR A 246 -9.49 -18.18 8.93
N ALA A 247 -10.34 -17.47 8.22
CA ALA A 247 -10.18 -16.05 7.98
C ALA A 247 -10.27 -15.22 9.28
N ASN A 248 -9.62 -14.06 9.31
CA ASN A 248 -9.73 -13.08 10.39
C ASN A 248 -11.10 -12.38 10.37
N GLY A 249 -12.16 -13.11 10.74
CA GLY A 249 -13.54 -12.60 10.67
C GLY A 249 -13.77 -11.32 11.47
N HIS A 250 -13.16 -11.19 12.65
CA HIS A 250 -13.27 -9.98 13.49
C HIS A 250 -12.62 -8.77 12.81
N GLY A 251 -11.39 -8.95 12.29
CA GLY A 251 -10.72 -7.90 11.53
C GLY A 251 -11.48 -7.52 10.26
N LEU A 252 -12.08 -8.50 9.56
CA LEU A 252 -12.86 -8.26 8.35
C LEU A 252 -14.18 -7.53 8.65
N ALA A 253 -14.82 -7.75 9.80
CA ALA A 253 -15.95 -6.93 10.24
C ALA A 253 -15.56 -5.46 10.41
N GLY A 254 -14.38 -5.20 11.00
CA GLY A 254 -13.84 -3.85 11.08
C GLY A 254 -13.49 -3.26 9.72
N LEU A 255 -12.93 -4.06 8.81
CA LEU A 255 -12.62 -3.62 7.45
C LEU A 255 -13.91 -3.34 6.66
N GLU A 256 -14.98 -4.13 6.85
CA GLU A 256 -16.30 -3.86 6.27
C GLU A 256 -16.79 -2.45 6.63
N ALA A 257 -16.77 -2.11 7.92
CA ALA A 257 -17.18 -0.80 8.43
C ALA A 257 -16.28 0.34 7.93
N ALA A 258 -14.97 0.08 7.79
CA ALA A 258 -14.03 1.05 7.22
C ALA A 258 -14.33 1.34 5.75
N VAL A 259 -14.60 0.29 4.96
CA VAL A 259 -14.96 0.45 3.53
C VAL A 259 -16.31 1.14 3.38
N ASP A 260 -17.27 0.93 4.28
CA ASP A 260 -18.52 1.71 4.30
C ASP A 260 -18.23 3.20 4.44
N PHE A 261 -17.39 3.57 5.39
CA PHE A 261 -16.98 4.97 5.57
C PHE A 261 -16.34 5.55 4.30
N LEU A 262 -15.46 4.80 3.63
CA LEU A 262 -14.82 5.24 2.38
C LEU A 262 -15.84 5.43 1.25
N LEU A 263 -16.80 4.51 1.13
CA LEU A 263 -17.84 4.58 0.11
C LEU A 263 -18.87 5.69 0.36
N GLU A 264 -19.14 6.01 1.63
CA GLU A 264 -20.05 7.09 2.03
C GLU A 264 -19.41 8.47 1.92
N THR A 265 -18.14 8.59 2.29
CA THR A 265 -17.40 9.86 2.24
C THR A 265 -16.93 10.18 0.82
N GLY A 266 -16.56 9.15 0.05
CA GLY A 266 -15.91 9.25 -1.24
C GLY A 266 -14.38 9.34 -1.12
N VAL A 267 -13.67 8.47 -1.84
CA VAL A 267 -12.18 8.45 -1.83
C VAL A 267 -11.63 9.76 -2.37
N GLU A 268 -12.29 10.36 -3.36
CA GLU A 268 -11.91 11.66 -3.92
C GLU A 268 -11.96 12.79 -2.88
N ALA A 269 -12.99 12.80 -2.02
CA ALA A 269 -13.13 13.80 -0.96
C ALA A 269 -12.07 13.60 0.14
N ILE A 270 -11.76 12.35 0.46
CA ILE A 270 -10.68 12.00 1.39
C ILE A 270 -9.34 12.46 0.82
N HIS A 271 -9.05 12.10 -0.43
CA HIS A 271 -7.84 12.52 -1.13
C HIS A 271 -7.68 14.04 -1.18
N ALA A 272 -8.73 14.75 -1.57
CA ALA A 272 -8.68 16.22 -1.65
C ALA A 272 -8.33 16.88 -0.30
N ARG A 273 -8.81 16.32 0.82
CA ARG A 273 -8.48 16.79 2.15
C ARG A 273 -7.04 16.47 2.54
N GLU A 274 -6.58 15.25 2.29
CA GLU A 274 -5.20 14.83 2.58
C GLU A 274 -4.18 15.58 1.70
N ASP A 275 -4.50 15.80 0.43
CA ASP A 275 -3.69 16.62 -0.50
C ASP A 275 -3.60 18.08 -0.03
N ALA A 276 -4.69 18.66 0.46
CA ALA A 276 -4.68 20.02 1.02
C ALA A 276 -3.70 20.15 2.21
N TRP A 277 -3.68 19.17 3.12
CA TRP A 277 -2.73 19.12 4.23
C TRP A 277 -1.29 18.96 3.75
N MET A 278 -1.06 18.05 2.83
CA MET A 278 0.25 17.84 2.23
C MET A 278 0.77 19.10 1.54
N ARG A 279 -0.04 19.79 0.72
CA ARG A 279 0.36 21.02 0.04
C ARG A 279 0.61 22.17 1.00
N ARG A 280 -0.20 22.31 2.06
CA ARG A 280 0.06 23.28 3.12
C ARG A 280 1.40 23.03 3.78
N PHE A 281 1.68 21.78 4.15
CA PHE A 281 2.96 21.38 4.73
C PHE A 281 4.13 21.69 3.78
N LEU A 282 4.04 21.27 2.53
CA LEU A 282 5.05 21.55 1.48
C LEU A 282 5.32 23.05 1.33
N SER A 283 4.27 23.87 1.28
CA SER A 283 4.42 25.33 1.18
C SER A 283 5.19 25.91 2.37
N GLY A 284 4.95 25.39 3.58
CA GLY A 284 5.62 25.87 4.80
C GLY A 284 7.07 25.43 4.92
N VAL A 285 7.38 24.18 4.52
CA VAL A 285 8.74 23.64 4.70
C VAL A 285 9.70 24.02 3.57
N ARG A 286 9.22 24.35 2.37
CA ARG A 286 10.08 24.77 1.25
C ARG A 286 10.97 25.98 1.55
N SER A 287 10.57 26.85 2.48
CA SER A 287 11.29 28.06 2.87
C SER A 287 12.23 27.85 4.06
N ILE A 288 12.25 26.66 4.67
CA ILE A 288 13.12 26.36 5.81
C ILE A 288 14.53 26.08 5.27
N PRO A 289 15.57 26.74 5.80
CA PRO A 289 16.95 26.49 5.39
C PRO A 289 17.32 25.01 5.52
N HIS A 290 18.18 24.54 4.62
CA HIS A 290 18.72 23.19 4.60
C HIS A 290 17.70 22.05 4.47
N VAL A 291 16.41 22.35 4.25
CA VAL A 291 15.41 21.33 3.93
C VAL A 291 15.66 20.80 2.51
N LYS A 292 15.90 19.49 2.42
CA LYS A 292 15.93 18.77 1.14
C LYS A 292 14.70 17.87 1.04
N LEU A 293 13.87 18.11 0.03
CA LEU A 293 12.65 17.33 -0.26
C LEU A 293 12.94 16.22 -1.28
N TYR A 294 12.29 15.07 -1.15
CA TYR A 294 12.43 13.92 -2.05
C TYR A 294 11.12 13.60 -2.74
N GLY A 295 11.10 13.67 -4.06
CA GLY A 295 9.95 13.40 -4.91
C GLY A 295 9.59 14.56 -5.84
N ASP A 296 8.62 14.38 -6.71
CA ASP A 296 8.07 15.44 -7.56
C ASP A 296 7.02 16.25 -6.79
N MET A 297 7.47 17.32 -6.15
CA MET A 297 6.61 18.14 -5.27
C MET A 297 5.58 18.97 -6.03
N ASP A 298 5.70 19.09 -7.35
CA ASP A 298 4.81 19.89 -8.19
C ASP A 298 3.82 19.03 -9.00
N ALA A 299 3.91 17.69 -8.86
CA ALA A 299 2.96 16.78 -9.49
C ALA A 299 1.51 17.07 -9.03
N SER A 300 0.58 17.03 -9.99
CA SER A 300 -0.84 17.28 -9.73
C SER A 300 -1.51 16.21 -8.89
N LEU A 301 -1.07 14.95 -9.02
CA LEU A 301 -1.55 13.79 -8.25
C LEU A 301 -0.39 13.19 -7.47
N ARG A 302 -0.56 13.07 -6.15
CA ARG A 302 0.40 12.48 -5.23
C ARG A 302 -0.31 11.71 -4.12
N ALA A 303 0.34 10.69 -3.58
CA ALA A 303 -0.05 10.18 -2.27
C ALA A 303 0.30 11.23 -1.19
N PRO A 304 -0.46 11.29 -0.08
CA PRO A 304 -0.30 12.32 0.95
C PRO A 304 0.95 12.07 1.82
N ILE A 305 2.11 12.09 1.16
CA ILE A 305 3.42 11.76 1.74
C ILE A 305 4.42 12.83 1.36
N VAL A 306 5.21 13.29 2.34
CA VAL A 306 6.36 14.16 2.16
C VAL A 306 7.54 13.58 2.90
N THR A 307 8.65 13.36 2.21
CA THR A 307 9.90 12.90 2.79
C THR A 307 10.97 13.97 2.62
N LEU A 308 11.70 14.24 3.70
CA LEU A 308 12.71 15.28 3.72
C LEU A 308 13.90 14.93 4.62
N ASN A 309 15.00 15.68 4.46
CA ASN A 309 16.08 15.77 5.41
C ASN A 309 16.35 17.23 5.77
N LEU A 310 16.94 17.47 6.95
CA LEU A 310 17.48 18.75 7.41
C LEU A 310 19.00 18.68 7.34
N GLY A 311 19.59 19.29 6.32
CA GLY A 311 21.03 19.30 6.11
C GLY A 311 21.65 17.90 6.25
N THR A 312 22.64 17.79 7.12
CA THR A 312 23.36 16.55 7.44
C THR A 312 22.81 15.82 8.67
N ALA A 313 21.79 16.36 9.34
CA ALA A 313 21.22 15.76 10.55
C ALA A 313 20.72 14.32 10.28
N ASP A 314 21.01 13.43 11.22
CA ASP A 314 20.52 12.06 11.19
C ASP A 314 18.99 12.02 11.29
N ALA A 315 18.34 11.26 10.42
CA ALA A 315 16.88 11.24 10.34
C ALA A 315 16.20 10.70 11.62
N ALA A 316 16.85 9.77 12.33
CA ALA A 316 16.30 9.26 13.59
C ALA A 316 16.35 10.34 14.68
N THR A 317 17.46 11.08 14.79
CA THR A 317 17.60 12.21 15.72
C THR A 317 16.51 13.25 15.49
N VAL A 318 16.27 13.66 14.24
CA VAL A 318 15.19 14.62 13.92
C VAL A 318 13.81 14.06 14.32
N SER A 319 13.55 12.79 14.08
CA SER A 319 12.30 12.13 14.47
C SER A 319 12.13 12.07 15.99
N ASP A 320 13.21 11.81 16.74
CA ASP A 320 13.18 11.74 18.20
C ASP A 320 12.89 13.12 18.81
N VAL A 321 13.53 14.19 18.31
CA VAL A 321 13.23 15.58 18.74
C VAL A 321 11.78 15.95 18.43
N LEU A 322 11.28 15.65 17.23
CA LEU A 322 9.88 15.88 16.86
C LEU A 322 8.90 15.19 17.83
N TRP A 323 9.24 14.00 18.30
CA TRP A 323 8.41 13.28 19.25
C TRP A 323 8.56 13.81 20.67
N GLU A 324 9.78 13.93 21.18
CA GLU A 324 10.04 14.24 22.58
C GLU A 324 9.68 15.69 22.97
N GLU A 325 9.95 16.65 22.07
CA GLU A 325 9.74 18.07 22.37
C GLU A 325 8.40 18.60 21.84
N TYR A 326 7.94 18.09 20.67
CA TYR A 326 6.73 18.60 20.02
C TYR A 326 5.55 17.62 20.02
N GLY A 327 5.74 16.37 20.45
CA GLY A 327 4.70 15.34 20.45
C GLY A 327 4.20 14.98 19.04
N ILE A 328 5.07 15.09 18.03
CA ILE A 328 4.77 14.83 16.62
C ILE A 328 5.32 13.47 16.22
N CYS A 329 4.42 12.55 15.81
CA CYS A 329 4.77 11.22 15.35
C CYS A 329 5.05 11.24 13.85
N VAL A 330 6.27 10.93 13.47
CA VAL A 330 6.75 10.75 12.09
C VAL A 330 7.51 9.45 11.96
N ARG A 331 8.00 9.11 10.78
CA ARG A 331 8.85 7.94 10.57
C ARG A 331 10.18 8.32 9.97
N ALA A 332 11.26 7.90 10.62
CA ALA A 332 12.63 8.04 10.12
C ALA A 332 13.18 6.73 9.52
N GLY A 333 14.24 6.85 8.74
CA GLY A 333 15.08 5.76 8.25
C GLY A 333 14.84 5.36 6.80
N ALA A 334 14.97 4.06 6.49
CA ALA A 334 14.97 3.55 5.10
C ALA A 334 13.58 3.16 4.56
N HIS A 335 12.50 3.28 5.35
CA HIS A 335 11.10 3.05 4.95
C HIS A 335 10.83 1.73 4.21
N CYS A 336 11.68 0.72 4.39
CA CYS A 336 11.66 -0.54 3.62
C CYS A 336 11.76 -0.35 2.09
N ALA A 337 12.36 0.74 1.61
CA ALA A 337 12.59 1.05 0.20
C ALA A 337 14.10 1.28 -0.07
N PRO A 338 14.94 0.23 0.09
CA PRO A 338 16.39 0.38 0.11
C PRO A 338 16.98 0.92 -1.20
N LEU A 339 16.39 0.60 -2.34
CA LEU A 339 16.88 1.07 -3.63
C LEU A 339 16.61 2.56 -3.84
N MET A 340 15.47 3.08 -3.35
CA MET A 340 15.19 4.52 -3.35
C MET A 340 16.19 5.30 -2.51
N HIS A 341 16.52 4.80 -1.31
CA HIS A 341 17.51 5.45 -0.46
C HIS A 341 18.91 5.42 -1.07
N LYS A 342 19.28 4.34 -1.80
CA LYS A 342 20.51 4.30 -2.61
C LYS A 342 20.46 5.31 -3.76
N HIS A 343 19.32 5.41 -4.44
CA HIS A 343 19.11 6.34 -5.56
C HIS A 343 19.26 7.82 -5.12
N PHE A 344 18.68 8.18 -3.98
CA PHE A 344 18.78 9.55 -3.44
C PHE A 344 20.05 9.83 -2.63
N GLY A 345 20.93 8.82 -2.41
CA GLY A 345 22.12 8.95 -1.59
C GLY A 345 21.85 9.09 -0.09
N THR A 346 20.68 8.63 0.37
CA THR A 346 20.26 8.72 1.79
C THR A 346 20.32 7.38 2.52
N ALA A 347 21.11 6.43 2.02
CA ALA A 347 21.19 5.09 2.59
C ALA A 347 21.73 5.06 4.03
N GLU A 348 22.66 5.97 4.38
CA GLU A 348 23.28 6.09 5.71
C GLU A 348 22.48 7.05 6.60
N GLN A 349 22.15 8.25 6.10
CA GLN A 349 21.42 9.28 6.84
C GLN A 349 19.95 8.90 7.11
N GLY A 350 19.34 8.06 6.27
CA GLY A 350 17.89 7.87 6.23
C GLY A 350 17.18 9.11 5.70
N ALA A 351 15.87 9.17 5.94
CA ALA A 351 15.07 10.36 5.71
C ALA A 351 13.88 10.40 6.67
N VAL A 352 13.32 11.58 6.93
CA VAL A 352 12.13 11.77 7.76
C VAL A 352 10.92 11.86 6.86
N ARG A 353 9.94 10.99 7.08
CA ARG A 353 8.71 10.92 6.31
C ARG A 353 7.52 11.40 7.12
N PHE A 354 6.82 12.37 6.59
CA PHE A 354 5.52 12.85 7.05
C PHE A 354 4.43 12.25 6.16
N SER A 355 3.35 11.77 6.75
CA SER A 355 2.22 11.25 5.99
C SER A 355 0.90 11.62 6.65
N PHE A 356 0.05 12.24 5.86
CA PHE A 356 -1.15 12.91 6.30
C PHE A 356 -2.36 11.98 6.26
N SER A 357 -3.39 12.33 7.02
CA SER A 357 -4.63 11.59 7.09
C SER A 357 -5.84 12.52 7.02
N TYR A 358 -6.98 11.93 6.74
CA TYR A 358 -8.28 12.62 6.75
C TYR A 358 -8.56 13.37 8.06
N TRP A 359 -8.03 12.90 9.21
CA TRP A 359 -8.29 13.48 10.53
C TRP A 359 -7.31 14.56 10.96
N ASN A 360 -6.23 14.78 10.26
CA ASN A 360 -5.34 15.89 10.56
C ASN A 360 -6.07 17.23 10.44
N THR A 361 -5.59 18.22 11.20
CA THR A 361 -6.11 19.58 11.23
C THR A 361 -5.08 20.57 10.73
N GLU A 362 -5.53 21.78 10.37
CA GLU A 362 -4.65 22.88 10.02
C GLU A 362 -3.62 23.16 11.11
N ALA A 363 -4.05 23.14 12.38
CA ALA A 363 -3.17 23.34 13.52
C ALA A 363 -2.09 22.26 13.67
N ASP A 364 -2.40 20.98 13.33
CA ASP A 364 -1.40 19.91 13.33
C ASP A 364 -0.30 20.19 12.29
N ILE A 365 -0.70 20.66 11.11
CA ILE A 365 0.22 20.93 10.00
C ILE A 365 1.11 22.13 10.33
N ASP A 366 0.53 23.20 10.86
CA ASP A 366 1.25 24.40 11.24
C ASP A 366 2.24 24.13 12.37
N ALA A 367 1.85 23.33 13.36
CA ALA A 367 2.73 22.90 14.43
C ALA A 367 3.92 22.08 13.91
N ALA A 368 3.70 21.20 12.93
CA ALA A 368 4.79 20.42 12.33
C ALA A 368 5.75 21.30 11.51
N ILE A 369 5.24 22.30 10.80
CA ILE A 369 6.07 23.26 10.08
C ILE A 369 6.91 24.09 11.07
N GLN A 370 6.31 24.56 12.16
CA GLN A 370 7.04 25.35 13.18
C GLN A 370 8.12 24.52 13.86
N ALA A 371 7.81 23.28 14.26
CA ALA A 371 8.80 22.37 14.85
C ALA A 371 10.03 22.15 13.94
N LEU A 372 9.81 21.99 12.64
CA LEU A 372 10.92 21.86 11.69
C LEU A 372 11.75 23.14 11.55
N ARG A 373 11.15 24.33 11.70
CA ARG A 373 11.89 25.60 11.72
C ARG A 373 12.77 25.71 12.94
N ASP A 374 12.20 25.43 14.11
CA ASP A 374 12.92 25.50 15.39
C ASP A 374 14.14 24.53 15.37
N ILE A 375 13.93 23.30 14.91
CA ILE A 375 15.01 22.29 14.76
C ILE A 375 16.09 22.76 13.75
N ALA A 376 15.69 23.39 12.63
CA ALA A 376 16.64 23.87 11.63
C ALA A 376 17.50 25.02 12.19
N GLU A 377 16.94 25.96 12.95
CA GLU A 377 17.65 27.05 13.63
C GLU A 377 18.67 26.52 14.64
N GLU A 378 18.30 25.49 15.44
CA GLU A 378 19.22 24.86 16.41
C GLU A 378 20.40 24.15 15.71
N CYS A 379 20.17 23.54 14.54
CA CYS A 379 21.23 22.91 13.74
C CYS A 379 22.24 23.94 13.21
N GLU A 380 21.79 25.15 12.81
CA GLU A 380 22.68 26.24 12.36
C GLU A 380 23.59 26.76 13.49
N ASP A 381 23.03 26.92 14.69
CA ASP A 381 23.79 27.41 15.86
C ASP A 381 24.84 26.39 16.33
N ALA A 382 24.63 25.09 16.09
CA ALA A 382 25.56 24.04 16.45
C ALA A 382 26.77 23.91 15.47
N ASP A 383 26.60 24.36 14.21
CA ASP A 383 27.64 24.34 13.18
C ASP A 383 28.42 25.67 13.08
N ALA A 384 27.99 26.74 13.81
CA ALA A 384 28.61 28.06 13.84
C ALA A 384 29.62 28.18 14.99
#